data_9caddc19cc9b60d5176d552843c7d929
#
_entry.id   9caddc19cc9b60d5176d552843c7d929
#
_cell.length_a   1.000
_cell.length_b   1.000
_cell.length_c   1.000
_cell.angle_alpha   90.00
_cell.angle_beta   90.00
_cell.angle_gamma   90.00
#
_symmetry.space_group_name_H-M   'P 1'
#
loop_
_entity.id
_entity.type
_entity.pdbx_description
1 polymer ?
#
loop_
_entity_poly.entity_id
_entity_poly.type
_entity_poly.pdbx_seq_one_letter_code
_entity_poly.pdbx_strand_id
1 'polypeptide(L)'
;MKFRQFGRALRRSHLFLIFSLALGSLGVTILGGYWWLNRFQSPLQAQVPILAQDESIRVYFNHNQAVEFVEPYRGKTRKGDDLAAKLILGINSAQSQIDVAVQEFQLPNIAQALVARAAAGVRVRVILEHQYSNPLSELSAADLAQLKPRELEHYQEFQRLVDLDRDGTLSPMEISQRDALIILRNGRVPILDDRADGSMGSGLMHHKFMVVDGKTVIVTSANWTMSDIYGDFSRPESEGNQNNLVEIQSQDLAQVFLGEFNLMWGDGNMGNPTSQFKARKPPRLPVEVLVGKTKVLVQFSPTSAQGGWENSTNGSIGKLLGSSHQQVDLALFVFSEPTLGSILQAQSQHGVKVRGLIDRQFAYRDYSSALTLMGVDPQNLCQGVQPGVQPLETIGVPTLPTGDLLHHKFAVIDRQTVITGSHNWSNAANYRNDETLLVIENNPIVAAHFDREFDRLYQQAVVGIPAKLRRQRC
;
A
#
# COMPACT_ATOMS: atom_id res chain seq x y z
N MET A 1 -3.88 29.16 96.54
CA MET A 1 -3.26 29.89 95.44
C MET A 1 -2.52 28.91 94.49
N LYS A 2 -3.23 27.95 93.85
CA LYS A 2 -2.66 26.96 92.86
C LYS A 2 -3.71 26.35 91.92
N PHE A 3 -4.58 27.17 91.30
CA PHE A 3 -5.61 26.64 90.42
C PHE A 3 -5.80 27.47 89.11
N ARG A 4 -4.84 28.34 88.75
CA ARG A 4 -4.97 29.19 87.54
C ARG A 4 -3.94 28.91 86.43
N GLN A 5 -3.07 27.92 86.54
CA GLN A 5 -2.06 27.66 85.50
C GLN A 5 -2.34 26.41 84.60
N PHE A 6 -3.32 25.56 84.96
CA PHE A 6 -3.61 24.37 84.14
C PHE A 6 -4.59 24.60 82.94
N GLY A 7 -5.34 25.70 82.96
CA GLY A 7 -6.32 25.97 81.89
C GLY A 7 -5.77 26.60 80.62
N ARG A 8 -4.52 27.15 80.61
CA ARG A 8 -3.93 27.77 79.41
C ARG A 8 -3.09 26.81 78.53
N ALA A 9 -2.61 25.71 79.07
CA ALA A 9 -1.85 24.71 78.30
C ALA A 9 -2.74 23.81 77.42
N LEU A 10 -3.96 23.43 77.86
CA LEU A 10 -4.89 22.60 77.12
C LEU A 10 -5.51 23.35 75.88
N ARG A 11 -5.74 24.66 75.96
CA ARG A 11 -6.26 25.42 74.82
C ARG A 11 -5.25 25.62 73.68
N ARG A 12 -3.96 25.63 73.96
CA ARG A 12 -2.93 25.74 72.88
C ARG A 12 -2.67 24.45 72.16
N SER A 13 -2.79 23.32 72.82
CA SER A 13 -2.60 21.99 72.19
C SER A 13 -3.76 21.62 71.25
N HIS A 14 -5.01 21.98 71.59
CA HIS A 14 -6.14 21.71 70.70
C HIS A 14 -6.17 22.65 69.47
N LEU A 15 -5.70 23.92 69.59
CA LEU A 15 -5.58 24.79 68.43
C LEU A 15 -4.50 24.33 67.46
N PHE A 16 -3.39 23.79 67.94
CA PHE A 16 -2.31 23.23 67.09
C PHE A 16 -2.74 21.93 66.39
N LEU A 17 -3.53 21.08 67.08
CA LEU A 17 -4.03 19.84 66.45
C LEU A 17 -5.08 20.13 65.37
N ILE A 18 -5.95 21.12 65.56
CA ILE A 18 -6.97 21.49 64.56
C ILE A 18 -6.31 22.20 63.37
N PHE A 19 -5.27 23.00 63.54
CA PHE A 19 -4.53 23.65 62.47
C PHE A 19 -3.71 22.60 61.65
N SER A 20 -3.12 21.61 62.30
CA SER A 20 -2.37 20.54 61.62
C SER A 20 -3.26 19.59 60.86
N LEU A 21 -4.46 19.30 61.36
CA LEU A 21 -5.46 18.50 60.65
C LEU A 21 -6.09 19.25 59.42
N ALA A 22 -6.30 20.57 59.58
CA ALA A 22 -6.81 21.40 58.47
C ALA A 22 -5.77 21.58 57.35
N LEU A 23 -4.49 21.75 57.66
CA LEU A 23 -3.40 21.81 56.67
C LEU A 23 -3.15 20.45 56.00
N GLY A 24 -3.27 19.34 56.73
CA GLY A 24 -3.14 17.99 56.21
C GLY A 24 -4.29 17.65 55.23
N SER A 25 -5.53 18.04 55.56
CA SER A 25 -6.69 17.81 54.68
C SER A 25 -6.64 18.69 53.42
N LEU A 26 -6.15 19.95 53.52
CA LEU A 26 -5.94 20.79 52.35
C LEU A 26 -4.86 20.25 51.43
N GLY A 27 -3.76 19.73 51.98
CA GLY A 27 -2.69 19.11 51.24
C GLY A 27 -3.11 17.85 50.48
N VAL A 28 -3.93 16.99 51.11
CA VAL A 28 -4.46 15.78 50.48
C VAL A 28 -5.50 16.10 49.39
N THR A 29 -6.34 17.15 49.56
CA THR A 29 -7.29 17.58 48.54
C THR A 29 -6.57 18.27 47.39
N ILE A 30 -5.51 19.04 47.59
CA ILE A 30 -4.72 19.66 46.52
C ILE A 30 -3.92 18.62 45.76
N LEU A 31 -3.28 17.67 46.40
CA LEU A 31 -2.56 16.57 45.79
C LEU A 31 -3.48 15.60 45.09
N GLY A 32 -4.64 15.27 45.68
CA GLY A 32 -5.69 14.46 45.05
C GLY A 32 -6.29 15.13 43.84
N GLY A 33 -6.56 16.46 43.91
CA GLY A 33 -7.04 17.25 42.78
C GLY A 33 -6.01 17.36 41.64
N TYR A 34 -4.73 17.58 42.01
CA TYR A 34 -3.64 17.62 41.02
C TYR A 34 -3.41 16.25 40.37
N TRP A 35 -3.52 15.16 41.14
CA TRP A 35 -3.41 13.78 40.62
C TRP A 35 -4.62 13.41 39.78
N TRP A 36 -5.82 13.88 40.14
CA TRP A 36 -7.08 13.67 39.39
C TRP A 36 -7.08 14.49 38.10
N LEU A 37 -6.63 15.74 38.10
CA LEU A 37 -6.49 16.60 36.91
C LEU A 37 -5.41 16.06 35.96
N ASN A 38 -4.28 15.56 36.45
CA ASN A 38 -3.26 14.96 35.60
C ASN A 38 -3.66 13.57 35.04
N ARG A 39 -4.59 12.86 35.67
CA ARG A 39 -5.08 11.56 35.20
C ARG A 39 -6.06 11.70 34.02
N PHE A 40 -6.64 12.86 33.82
CA PHE A 40 -7.54 13.19 32.70
C PHE A 40 -6.87 14.05 31.61
N GLN A 41 -5.66 14.50 31.82
CA GLN A 41 -4.84 14.98 30.72
C GLN A 41 -4.23 13.75 30.03
N SER A 42 -5.02 13.10 29.17
CA SER A 42 -4.45 12.35 28.06
C SER A 42 -3.46 13.30 27.38
N PRO A 43 -2.17 12.98 27.22
CA PRO A 43 -1.27 13.84 26.48
C PRO A 43 -1.99 14.15 25.18
N LEU A 44 -2.23 15.43 24.90
CA LEU A 44 -2.71 15.88 23.59
C LEU A 44 -1.77 15.24 22.60
N GLN A 45 -2.23 14.15 21.96
CA GLN A 45 -1.46 13.49 20.93
C GLN A 45 -1.19 14.58 19.90
N ALA A 46 0.06 15.00 19.77
CA ALA A 46 0.43 16.06 18.84
C ALA A 46 -0.12 15.67 17.48
N GLN A 47 -1.03 16.47 16.96
CA GLN A 47 -1.64 16.20 15.66
C GLN A 47 -0.51 16.14 14.62
N VAL A 48 -0.42 15.02 13.90
CA VAL A 48 0.52 14.88 12.80
C VAL A 48 0.18 15.95 11.75
N PRO A 49 1.10 16.85 11.38
CA PRO A 49 0.78 17.92 10.44
C PRO A 49 0.53 17.34 9.03
N ILE A 50 -0.42 17.93 8.31
CA ILE A 50 -0.64 17.63 6.89
C ILE A 50 0.58 18.11 6.10
N LEU A 51 1.16 17.25 5.25
CA LEU A 51 2.24 17.63 4.33
C LEU A 51 1.66 18.40 3.14
N ALA A 52 2.43 19.38 2.65
CA ALA A 52 2.11 20.05 1.41
C ALA A 52 2.19 19.05 0.24
N GLN A 53 1.27 19.19 -0.73
CA GLN A 53 1.29 18.44 -1.97
C GLN A 53 2.04 19.25 -3.05
N ASP A 54 2.69 18.54 -3.96
CA ASP A 54 3.20 19.16 -5.19
C ASP A 54 2.02 19.60 -6.09
N GLU A 55 2.21 20.65 -6.86
CA GLU A 55 1.16 21.22 -7.72
C GLU A 55 0.63 20.23 -8.75
N SER A 56 1.50 19.39 -9.31
CA SER A 56 1.20 18.45 -10.39
C SER A 56 1.23 17.00 -9.97
N ILE A 57 1.83 16.66 -8.80
CA ILE A 57 2.02 15.30 -8.31
C ILE A 57 1.50 15.21 -6.88
N ARG A 58 0.36 14.55 -6.70
CA ARG A 58 -0.27 14.36 -5.39
C ARG A 58 -0.11 12.93 -4.91
N VAL A 59 0.17 12.78 -3.62
CA VAL A 59 0.44 11.47 -2.99
C VAL A 59 -0.53 11.23 -1.85
N TYR A 60 -1.08 10.02 -1.79
CA TYR A 60 -2.04 9.59 -0.78
C TYR A 60 -1.66 8.20 -0.25
N PHE A 61 -1.88 7.99 1.05
CA PHE A 61 -1.65 6.71 1.73
C PHE A 61 -2.87 6.31 2.54
N ASN A 62 -3.36 5.09 2.38
CA ASN A 62 -4.52 4.63 3.14
C ASN A 62 -4.28 4.51 4.66
N HIS A 63 -3.04 4.76 5.14
CA HIS A 63 -2.68 4.82 6.57
C HIS A 63 -2.05 6.16 6.98
N ASN A 64 -2.30 7.24 6.24
CA ASN A 64 -1.84 8.59 6.55
C ASN A 64 -2.34 9.05 7.92
N GLN A 65 -1.43 9.29 8.87
CA GLN A 65 -1.78 9.65 10.25
C GLN A 65 -2.29 11.10 10.42
N ALA A 66 -2.18 11.93 9.37
CA ALA A 66 -2.58 13.34 9.42
C ALA A 66 -4.04 13.59 9.10
N VAL A 67 -4.76 12.61 8.55
CA VAL A 67 -6.16 12.72 8.12
C VAL A 67 -6.96 11.53 8.63
N GLU A 68 -8.28 11.70 8.67
CA GLU A 68 -9.22 10.69 9.16
C GLU A 68 -10.43 10.62 8.23
N PHE A 69 -11.02 9.44 8.07
CA PHE A 69 -12.21 9.22 7.29
C PHE A 69 -13.08 8.09 7.87
N VAL A 70 -14.33 8.02 7.42
CA VAL A 70 -15.26 6.93 7.74
C VAL A 70 -15.35 5.97 6.56
N GLU A 71 -15.05 4.71 6.79
CA GLU A 71 -15.14 3.67 5.77
C GLU A 71 -16.59 3.46 5.30
N PRO A 72 -16.84 3.38 3.99
CA PRO A 72 -18.21 3.34 3.46
C PRO A 72 -18.94 2.00 3.73
N TYR A 73 -18.21 0.91 3.96
CA TYR A 73 -18.80 -0.42 4.06
C TYR A 73 -18.91 -0.96 5.47
N ARG A 74 -17.94 -0.64 6.34
CA ARG A 74 -17.94 -1.07 7.74
C ARG A 74 -18.32 0.05 8.71
N GLY A 75 -18.38 1.30 8.25
CA GLY A 75 -18.66 2.48 9.09
C GLY A 75 -17.56 2.78 10.12
N LYS A 76 -16.39 2.20 9.98
CA LYS A 76 -15.25 2.38 10.88
C LYS A 76 -14.59 3.73 10.62
N THR A 77 -14.45 4.56 11.65
CA THR A 77 -13.63 5.78 11.58
C THR A 77 -12.16 5.42 11.82
N ARG A 78 -11.28 5.82 10.92
CA ARG A 78 -9.85 5.56 11.04
C ARG A 78 -8.97 6.60 10.37
N LYS A 79 -7.71 6.59 10.73
CA LYS A 79 -6.68 7.40 10.08
C LYS A 79 -6.33 6.86 8.70
N GLY A 80 -6.14 7.76 7.73
CA GLY A 80 -5.78 7.41 6.36
C GLY A 80 -6.38 8.35 5.32
N ASP A 81 -5.85 8.30 4.11
CA ASP A 81 -6.54 8.81 2.93
C ASP A 81 -7.49 7.72 2.41
N ASP A 82 -8.74 8.07 2.13
CA ASP A 82 -9.66 7.18 1.42
C ASP A 82 -9.26 7.07 -0.05
N LEU A 83 -8.47 6.05 -0.40
CA LEU A 83 -7.96 5.86 -1.76
C LEU A 83 -9.08 5.63 -2.78
N ALA A 84 -10.17 4.95 -2.39
CA ALA A 84 -11.31 4.78 -3.29
C ALA A 84 -12.02 6.11 -3.55
N ALA A 85 -12.17 6.97 -2.54
CA ALA A 85 -12.70 8.31 -2.75
C ALA A 85 -11.79 9.15 -3.66
N LYS A 86 -10.45 9.00 -3.59
CA LYS A 86 -9.53 9.67 -4.53
C LYS A 86 -9.70 9.18 -5.96
N LEU A 87 -9.85 7.86 -6.16
CA LEU A 87 -10.17 7.29 -7.47
C LEU A 87 -11.50 7.83 -8.00
N ILE A 88 -12.55 7.86 -7.16
CA ILE A 88 -13.88 8.36 -7.54
C ILE A 88 -13.83 9.85 -7.90
N LEU A 89 -13.04 10.66 -7.19
CA LEU A 89 -12.84 12.08 -7.54
C LEU A 89 -12.23 12.21 -8.95
N GLY A 90 -11.19 11.41 -9.26
CA GLY A 90 -10.61 11.35 -10.59
C GLY A 90 -11.64 10.92 -11.65
N ILE A 91 -12.40 9.85 -11.39
CA ILE A 91 -13.47 9.38 -12.27
C ILE A 91 -14.52 10.47 -12.53
N ASN A 92 -14.99 11.14 -11.47
CA ASN A 92 -16.02 12.17 -11.58
C ASN A 92 -15.56 13.43 -12.31
N SER A 93 -14.26 13.68 -12.37
CA SER A 93 -13.68 14.82 -13.11
C SER A 93 -13.65 14.60 -14.62
N ALA A 94 -13.79 13.35 -15.08
CA ALA A 94 -13.69 12.99 -16.49
C ALA A 94 -14.76 13.67 -17.37
N GLN A 95 -14.35 14.18 -18.52
CA GLN A 95 -15.23 14.81 -19.50
C GLN A 95 -15.35 14.01 -20.81
N SER A 96 -14.34 13.22 -21.16
CA SER A 96 -14.27 12.55 -22.46
C SER A 96 -13.93 11.05 -22.38
N GLN A 97 -12.96 10.67 -21.52
CA GLN A 97 -12.51 9.27 -21.46
C GLN A 97 -11.92 8.88 -20.12
N ILE A 98 -12.09 7.61 -19.76
CA ILE A 98 -11.46 6.94 -18.63
C ILE A 98 -10.96 5.59 -19.10
N ASP A 99 -9.67 5.31 -18.91
CA ASP A 99 -9.02 4.06 -19.25
C ASP A 99 -8.40 3.45 -17.98
N VAL A 100 -8.89 2.30 -17.55
CA VAL A 100 -8.52 1.61 -16.32
C VAL A 100 -7.81 0.30 -16.64
N ALA A 101 -6.62 0.11 -16.11
CA ALA A 101 -5.96 -1.20 -16.03
C ALA A 101 -5.69 -1.53 -14.57
N VAL A 102 -6.41 -2.50 -14.03
CA VAL A 102 -6.29 -2.94 -12.65
C VAL A 102 -6.38 -4.46 -12.57
N GLN A 103 -5.51 -5.08 -11.79
CA GLN A 103 -5.49 -6.54 -11.69
C GLN A 103 -6.81 -7.08 -11.14
N GLU A 104 -7.30 -6.53 -10.03
CA GLU A 104 -8.50 -7.00 -9.34
C GLU A 104 -9.40 -5.82 -8.98
N PHE A 105 -10.72 -5.97 -9.23
CA PHE A 105 -11.71 -4.93 -9.05
C PHE A 105 -12.97 -5.46 -8.36
N GLN A 106 -13.20 -5.06 -7.11
CA GLN A 106 -14.34 -5.52 -6.32
C GLN A 106 -15.19 -4.38 -5.72
N LEU A 107 -14.66 -3.14 -5.64
CA LEU A 107 -15.36 -2.06 -4.91
C LEU A 107 -16.55 -1.50 -5.70
N PRO A 108 -17.79 -1.65 -5.18
CA PRO A 108 -19.02 -1.24 -5.89
C PRO A 108 -19.10 0.25 -6.16
N ASN A 109 -18.65 1.09 -5.21
CA ASN A 109 -18.71 2.55 -5.35
C ASN A 109 -17.85 3.08 -6.51
N ILE A 110 -16.71 2.45 -6.78
CA ILE A 110 -15.87 2.79 -7.94
C ILE A 110 -16.56 2.36 -9.23
N ALA A 111 -17.14 1.15 -9.27
CA ALA A 111 -17.90 0.66 -10.43
C ALA A 111 -19.10 1.55 -10.75
N GLN A 112 -19.85 1.96 -9.72
CA GLN A 112 -20.99 2.88 -9.86
C GLN A 112 -20.55 4.24 -10.44
N ALA A 113 -19.41 4.78 -9.98
CA ALA A 113 -18.88 6.04 -10.51
C ALA A 113 -18.50 5.92 -12.00
N LEU A 114 -17.84 4.82 -12.41
CA LEU A 114 -17.52 4.55 -13.82
C LEU A 114 -18.78 4.45 -14.69
N VAL A 115 -19.78 3.71 -14.23
CA VAL A 115 -21.08 3.58 -14.93
C VAL A 115 -21.79 4.92 -15.04
N ALA A 116 -21.80 5.73 -13.99
CA ALA A 116 -22.39 7.07 -14.02
C ALA A 116 -21.71 7.97 -15.07
N ARG A 117 -20.39 7.90 -15.20
CA ARG A 117 -19.67 8.65 -16.24
C ARG A 117 -19.93 8.10 -17.64
N ALA A 118 -20.00 6.77 -17.80
CA ALA A 118 -20.36 6.14 -19.07
C ALA A 118 -21.78 6.56 -19.50
N ALA A 119 -22.75 6.57 -18.59
CA ALA A 119 -24.12 7.04 -18.85
C ALA A 119 -24.16 8.54 -19.21
N ALA A 120 -23.21 9.35 -18.74
CA ALA A 120 -23.04 10.75 -19.09
C ALA A 120 -22.29 10.98 -20.43
N GLY A 121 -21.97 9.90 -21.17
CA GLY A 121 -21.32 9.97 -22.48
C GLY A 121 -19.79 9.95 -22.46
N VAL A 122 -19.17 9.74 -21.30
CA VAL A 122 -17.72 9.53 -21.20
C VAL A 122 -17.37 8.13 -21.69
N ARG A 123 -16.34 8.00 -22.54
CA ARG A 123 -15.83 6.69 -22.95
C ARG A 123 -15.09 6.03 -21.80
N VAL A 124 -15.60 4.93 -21.30
CA VAL A 124 -14.96 4.16 -20.21
C VAL A 124 -14.51 2.80 -20.74
N ARG A 125 -13.26 2.40 -20.47
CA ARG A 125 -12.70 1.10 -20.81
C ARG A 125 -11.98 0.50 -19.61
N VAL A 126 -12.13 -0.81 -19.35
CA VAL A 126 -11.53 -1.50 -18.21
C VAL A 126 -10.77 -2.74 -18.68
N ILE A 127 -9.53 -2.90 -18.24
CA ILE A 127 -8.71 -4.11 -18.41
C ILE A 127 -8.48 -4.74 -17.04
N LEU A 128 -8.74 -6.06 -16.93
CA LEU A 128 -8.57 -6.86 -15.73
C LEU A 128 -7.58 -8.02 -15.97
N GLU A 129 -7.08 -8.58 -14.90
CA GLU A 129 -6.41 -9.87 -14.93
C GLU A 129 -7.49 -10.98 -15.03
N HIS A 130 -7.28 -12.01 -15.87
CA HIS A 130 -8.31 -12.99 -16.18
C HIS A 130 -8.82 -13.81 -14.99
N GLN A 131 -8.00 -14.02 -13.95
CA GLN A 131 -8.43 -14.75 -12.75
C GLN A 131 -9.49 -13.96 -11.96
N TYR A 132 -9.56 -12.65 -12.18
CA TYR A 132 -10.47 -11.72 -11.51
C TYR A 132 -11.48 -11.05 -12.46
N SER A 133 -11.62 -11.54 -13.70
CA SER A 133 -12.51 -10.94 -14.70
C SER A 133 -13.93 -11.52 -14.70
N ASN A 134 -14.16 -12.61 -13.96
CA ASN A 134 -15.49 -13.21 -13.81
C ASN A 134 -16.14 -12.78 -12.49
N PRO A 135 -17.44 -12.40 -12.50
CA PRO A 135 -18.16 -12.08 -11.28
C PRO A 135 -18.17 -13.24 -10.30
N LEU A 136 -17.76 -12.99 -9.06
CA LEU A 136 -17.77 -14.01 -8.02
C LEU A 136 -19.19 -14.44 -7.62
N SER A 137 -20.18 -13.58 -7.83
CA SER A 137 -21.60 -13.90 -7.61
C SER A 137 -22.14 -14.93 -8.60
N GLU A 138 -21.46 -15.25 -9.69
CA GLU A 138 -21.84 -16.24 -10.69
C GLU A 138 -21.22 -17.62 -10.47
N LEU A 139 -20.38 -17.79 -9.42
CA LEU A 139 -19.83 -19.09 -9.07
C LEU A 139 -20.93 -20.06 -8.63
N SER A 140 -20.96 -21.22 -9.26
CA SER A 140 -21.91 -22.29 -8.90
C SER A 140 -21.50 -22.97 -7.57
N ALA A 141 -22.42 -23.69 -6.94
CA ALA A 141 -22.12 -24.49 -5.78
C ALA A 141 -21.00 -25.54 -6.03
N ALA A 142 -20.88 -26.02 -7.27
CA ALA A 142 -19.83 -26.94 -7.67
C ALA A 142 -18.46 -26.24 -7.75
N ASP A 143 -18.42 -24.99 -8.24
CA ASP A 143 -17.20 -24.18 -8.27
C ASP A 143 -16.73 -23.83 -6.85
N LEU A 144 -17.67 -23.41 -6.00
CA LEU A 144 -17.38 -23.09 -4.59
C LEU A 144 -16.78 -24.27 -3.82
N ALA A 145 -17.27 -25.49 -4.10
CA ALA A 145 -16.78 -26.71 -3.47
C ALA A 145 -15.32 -27.08 -3.89
N GLN A 146 -14.83 -26.49 -4.98
CA GLN A 146 -13.48 -26.73 -5.50
C GLN A 146 -12.47 -25.65 -5.10
N LEU A 147 -12.92 -24.55 -4.49
CA LEU A 147 -12.06 -23.45 -4.07
C LEU A 147 -11.04 -23.93 -3.03
N LYS A 148 -9.79 -23.51 -3.20
CA LYS A 148 -8.75 -23.68 -2.19
C LYS A 148 -9.05 -22.79 -0.98
N PRO A 149 -8.49 -23.06 0.20
CA PRO A 149 -8.80 -22.30 1.43
C PRO A 149 -8.69 -20.78 1.28
N ARG A 150 -7.66 -20.30 0.57
CA ARG A 150 -7.45 -18.87 0.33
C ARG A 150 -8.49 -18.28 -0.64
N GLU A 151 -8.84 -19.01 -1.68
CA GLU A 151 -9.86 -18.62 -2.65
C GLU A 151 -11.25 -18.58 -2.00
N LEU A 152 -11.54 -19.55 -1.09
CA LEU A 152 -12.77 -19.57 -0.31
C LEU A 152 -12.84 -18.39 0.68
N GLU A 153 -11.73 -18.06 1.38
CA GLU A 153 -11.65 -16.88 2.24
C GLU A 153 -11.94 -15.60 1.44
N HIS A 154 -11.35 -15.45 0.27
CA HIS A 154 -11.57 -14.34 -0.64
C HIS A 154 -13.04 -14.24 -1.09
N TYR A 155 -13.66 -15.37 -1.45
CA TYR A 155 -15.09 -15.43 -1.79
C TYR A 155 -15.98 -15.02 -0.59
N GLN A 156 -15.63 -15.45 0.62
CA GLN A 156 -16.38 -15.08 1.83
C GLN A 156 -16.30 -13.59 2.15
N GLU A 157 -15.14 -12.95 1.92
CA GLU A 157 -15.02 -11.49 2.06
C GLU A 157 -15.84 -10.76 1.00
N PHE A 158 -15.85 -11.25 -0.25
CA PHE A 158 -16.73 -10.75 -1.32
C PHE A 158 -18.20 -10.90 -0.95
N GLN A 159 -18.62 -12.08 -0.45
CA GLN A 159 -20.00 -12.31 -0.02
C GLN A 159 -20.44 -11.28 1.04
N ARG A 160 -19.61 -11.03 2.06
CA ARG A 160 -19.88 -10.00 3.08
C ARG A 160 -19.97 -8.57 2.53
N LEU A 161 -19.25 -8.28 1.46
CA LEU A 161 -19.33 -6.99 0.77
C LEU A 161 -20.66 -6.82 0.04
N VAL A 162 -21.19 -7.90 -0.55
CA VAL A 162 -22.38 -7.88 -1.42
C VAL A 162 -23.65 -8.08 -0.61
N ASP A 163 -23.68 -9.00 0.35
CA ASP A 163 -24.80 -9.34 1.24
C ASP A 163 -25.13 -8.15 2.17
N LEU A 164 -26.17 -7.40 1.83
CA LEU A 164 -26.55 -6.17 2.52
C LEU A 164 -27.38 -6.44 3.78
N ASP A 165 -28.30 -7.41 3.71
CA ASP A 165 -29.18 -7.75 4.82
C ASP A 165 -28.60 -8.83 5.75
N ARG A 166 -27.43 -9.39 5.36
CA ARG A 166 -26.65 -10.37 6.13
C ARG A 166 -27.39 -11.66 6.39
N ASP A 167 -28.22 -12.09 5.44
CA ASP A 167 -28.96 -13.36 5.52
C ASP A 167 -28.11 -14.58 5.08
N GLY A 168 -26.90 -14.33 4.54
CA GLY A 168 -25.94 -15.34 4.09
C GLY A 168 -26.18 -15.80 2.66
N THR A 169 -27.13 -15.20 1.95
CA THR A 169 -27.41 -15.45 0.54
C THR A 169 -27.24 -14.16 -0.29
N LEU A 170 -27.03 -14.28 -1.59
CA LEU A 170 -26.91 -13.13 -2.47
C LEU A 170 -28.16 -13.02 -3.33
N SER A 171 -29.03 -12.08 -3.03
CA SER A 171 -30.21 -11.80 -3.86
C SER A 171 -29.81 -11.12 -5.18
N PRO A 172 -30.64 -11.25 -6.26
CA PRO A 172 -30.40 -10.56 -7.52
C PRO A 172 -30.28 -9.03 -7.36
N MET A 173 -30.96 -8.44 -6.38
CA MET A 173 -30.89 -7.02 -6.09
C MET A 173 -29.52 -6.64 -5.53
N GLU A 174 -29.04 -7.35 -4.54
CA GLU A 174 -27.72 -7.14 -3.93
C GLU A 174 -26.59 -7.31 -4.95
N ILE A 175 -26.63 -8.39 -5.72
CA ILE A 175 -25.69 -8.65 -6.81
C ILE A 175 -25.67 -7.46 -7.78
N SER A 176 -26.84 -6.99 -8.23
CA SER A 176 -26.92 -5.87 -9.19
C SER A 176 -26.40 -4.54 -8.62
N GLN A 177 -26.43 -4.36 -7.30
CA GLN A 177 -26.01 -3.13 -6.64
C GLN A 177 -24.59 -3.18 -6.05
N ARG A 178 -24.06 -4.39 -5.80
CA ARG A 178 -22.84 -4.55 -5.01
C ARG A 178 -21.74 -5.40 -5.65
N ASP A 179 -22.04 -6.27 -6.63
CA ASP A 179 -20.98 -6.91 -7.40
C ASP A 179 -20.46 -5.92 -8.44
N ALA A 180 -19.21 -5.48 -8.28
CA ALA A 180 -18.60 -4.46 -9.13
C ALA A 180 -18.60 -4.85 -10.62
N LEU A 181 -18.35 -6.12 -10.95
CA LEU A 181 -18.30 -6.57 -12.33
C LEU A 181 -19.71 -6.66 -12.94
N ILE A 182 -20.70 -7.05 -12.15
CA ILE A 182 -22.11 -7.02 -12.55
C ILE A 182 -22.58 -5.58 -12.77
N ILE A 183 -22.20 -4.64 -11.90
CA ILE A 183 -22.49 -3.21 -12.06
C ILE A 183 -21.92 -2.70 -13.39
N LEU A 184 -20.64 -2.96 -13.67
CA LEU A 184 -20.00 -2.55 -14.93
C LEU A 184 -20.69 -3.16 -16.14
N ARG A 185 -21.00 -4.47 -16.10
CA ARG A 185 -21.70 -5.19 -17.16
C ARG A 185 -23.10 -4.61 -17.43
N ASN A 186 -23.88 -4.37 -16.39
CA ASN A 186 -25.20 -3.76 -16.47
C ASN A 186 -25.15 -2.33 -17.02
N GLY A 187 -24.09 -1.58 -16.66
CA GLY A 187 -23.79 -0.26 -17.18
C GLY A 187 -23.19 -0.26 -18.60
N ARG A 188 -23.03 -1.43 -19.22
CA ARG A 188 -22.43 -1.60 -20.56
C ARG A 188 -21.03 -0.99 -20.68
N VAL A 189 -20.27 -0.98 -19.59
CA VAL A 189 -18.85 -0.61 -19.62
C VAL A 189 -18.08 -1.79 -20.21
N PRO A 190 -17.33 -1.60 -21.31
CA PRO A 190 -16.56 -2.68 -21.90
C PRO A 190 -15.40 -3.09 -21.00
N ILE A 191 -15.29 -4.40 -20.78
CA ILE A 191 -14.24 -5.04 -20.00
C ILE A 191 -13.47 -5.99 -20.91
N LEU A 192 -12.14 -5.96 -20.81
CA LEU A 192 -11.23 -6.89 -21.48
C LEU A 192 -10.35 -7.55 -20.41
N ASP A 193 -9.98 -8.80 -20.60
CA ASP A 193 -8.96 -9.43 -19.76
C ASP A 193 -7.73 -9.85 -20.58
N ASP A 194 -6.68 -10.23 -19.89
CA ASP A 194 -5.36 -10.52 -20.47
C ASP A 194 -5.28 -11.84 -21.26
N ARG A 195 -6.42 -12.52 -21.47
CA ARG A 195 -6.57 -13.62 -22.45
C ARG A 195 -6.97 -13.14 -23.83
N ALA A 196 -7.30 -11.85 -23.99
CA ALA A 196 -7.78 -11.30 -25.25
C ALA A 196 -6.82 -11.55 -26.42
N ASP A 197 -5.54 -11.59 -26.17
CA ASP A 197 -4.51 -11.91 -27.17
C ASP A 197 -4.28 -13.42 -27.37
N GLY A 198 -4.99 -14.29 -26.66
CA GLY A 198 -4.82 -15.74 -26.71
C GLY A 198 -3.60 -16.29 -25.96
N SER A 199 -2.92 -15.48 -25.11
CA SER A 199 -1.70 -15.92 -24.40
C SER A 199 -1.93 -16.81 -23.18
N MET A 200 -3.17 -17.06 -22.79
CA MET A 200 -3.57 -18.00 -21.73
C MET A 200 -2.88 -17.82 -20.37
N GLY A 201 -2.41 -16.62 -20.01
CA GLY A 201 -2.00 -16.33 -18.66
C GLY A 201 -0.59 -16.80 -18.24
N SER A 202 0.42 -16.65 -19.08
CA SER A 202 1.82 -16.98 -18.75
C SER A 202 2.47 -16.07 -17.68
N GLY A 203 1.81 -14.98 -17.28
CA GLY A 203 2.15 -14.02 -16.24
C GLY A 203 0.88 -13.28 -15.83
N LEU A 204 0.98 -12.22 -15.05
CA LEU A 204 -0.16 -11.44 -14.57
C LEU A 204 -0.29 -10.12 -15.33
N MET A 205 -1.52 -9.69 -15.61
CA MET A 205 -1.81 -8.29 -15.86
C MET A 205 -1.90 -7.58 -14.51
N HIS A 206 -0.74 -7.10 -14.03
CA HIS A 206 -0.58 -6.62 -12.65
C HIS A 206 -0.57 -5.09 -12.53
N HIS A 207 -0.88 -4.38 -13.61
CA HIS A 207 -1.05 -2.94 -13.56
C HIS A 207 -2.13 -2.51 -12.56
N LYS A 208 -2.02 -1.30 -12.04
CA LYS A 208 -3.01 -0.62 -11.21
C LYS A 208 -2.94 0.86 -11.52
N PHE A 209 -3.44 1.24 -12.72
CA PHE A 209 -3.49 2.64 -13.13
C PHE A 209 -4.81 3.01 -13.80
N MET A 210 -5.08 4.29 -13.80
CA MET A 210 -6.19 4.91 -14.50
C MET A 210 -5.70 6.17 -15.22
N VAL A 211 -6.15 6.38 -16.46
CA VAL A 211 -5.93 7.60 -17.23
C VAL A 211 -7.25 8.31 -17.43
N VAL A 212 -7.31 9.59 -17.11
CA VAL A 212 -8.52 10.43 -17.24
C VAL A 212 -8.25 11.53 -18.26
N ASP A 213 -9.11 11.61 -19.26
CA ASP A 213 -9.12 12.60 -20.35
C ASP A 213 -7.78 12.78 -21.09
N GLY A 214 -6.89 11.76 -21.02
CA GLY A 214 -5.55 11.87 -21.58
C GLY A 214 -4.69 12.97 -20.93
N LYS A 215 -4.99 13.36 -19.68
CA LYS A 215 -4.35 14.48 -18.97
C LYS A 215 -3.91 14.12 -17.55
N THR A 216 -4.66 13.27 -16.87
CA THR A 216 -4.36 12.84 -15.51
C THR A 216 -4.08 11.36 -15.47
N VAL A 217 -2.99 10.98 -14.82
CA VAL A 217 -2.62 9.59 -14.56
C VAL A 217 -2.74 9.34 -13.06
N ILE A 218 -3.43 8.27 -12.69
CA ILE A 218 -3.48 7.79 -11.30
C ILE A 218 -2.84 6.41 -11.28
N VAL A 219 -1.80 6.26 -10.47
CA VAL A 219 -1.08 4.99 -10.26
C VAL A 219 -1.22 4.59 -8.81
N THR A 220 -1.57 3.33 -8.55
CA THR A 220 -1.66 2.82 -7.17
C THR A 220 -0.86 1.54 -7.01
N SER A 221 -0.44 1.25 -5.77
CA SER A 221 0.02 -0.09 -5.39
C SER A 221 -1.17 -1.02 -5.08
N ALA A 222 -2.35 -0.47 -4.79
CA ALA A 222 -3.56 -1.17 -4.39
C ALA A 222 -4.31 -1.79 -5.58
N ASN A 223 -4.84 -3.01 -5.42
CA ASN A 223 -6.01 -3.44 -6.14
C ASN A 223 -7.25 -2.68 -5.63
N TRP A 224 -8.33 -2.71 -6.40
CA TRP A 224 -9.56 -2.02 -6.00
C TRP A 224 -10.49 -2.96 -5.25
N THR A 225 -9.98 -3.47 -4.11
CA THR A 225 -10.62 -4.47 -3.26
C THR A 225 -10.78 -3.99 -1.84
N MET A 226 -11.62 -4.68 -1.04
CA MET A 226 -11.75 -4.40 0.38
C MET A 226 -10.42 -4.58 1.10
N SER A 227 -9.76 -5.73 0.93
CA SER A 227 -8.50 -6.06 1.60
C SER A 227 -7.38 -5.06 1.32
N ASP A 228 -7.32 -4.49 0.10
CA ASP A 228 -6.28 -3.52 -0.24
C ASP A 228 -6.57 -2.10 0.25
N ILE A 229 -7.84 -1.69 0.38
CA ILE A 229 -8.18 -0.29 0.66
C ILE A 229 -8.74 -0.10 2.08
N TYR A 230 -9.66 -0.98 2.52
CA TYR A 230 -10.39 -0.78 3.77
C TYR A 230 -10.09 -1.85 4.84
N GLY A 231 -9.73 -3.06 4.42
CA GLY A 231 -9.49 -4.23 5.29
C GLY A 231 -10.62 -5.24 5.25
N ASP A 232 -10.35 -6.41 5.81
CA ASP A 232 -11.23 -7.57 5.77
C ASP A 232 -12.42 -7.44 6.74
N PHE A 233 -13.59 -7.93 6.34
CA PHE A 233 -14.75 -8.00 7.22
C PHE A 233 -14.57 -9.04 8.34
N SER A 234 -13.87 -10.14 8.03
CA SER A 234 -13.63 -11.24 9.00
C SER A 234 -12.64 -10.86 10.09
N ARG A 235 -11.91 -9.75 9.93
CA ARG A 235 -10.87 -9.29 10.86
C ARG A 235 -11.16 -7.85 11.29
N PRO A 236 -11.80 -7.66 12.45
CA PRO A 236 -12.20 -6.31 12.90
C PRO A 236 -11.05 -5.31 13.05
N GLU A 237 -9.82 -5.78 13.34
CA GLU A 237 -8.63 -4.94 13.46
C GLU A 237 -8.03 -4.55 12.11
N SER A 238 -8.35 -5.28 11.04
CA SER A 238 -7.81 -5.01 9.70
C SER A 238 -8.21 -3.61 9.23
N GLU A 239 -7.25 -2.86 8.74
CA GLU A 239 -7.41 -1.52 8.17
C GLU A 239 -7.02 -1.46 6.70
N GLY A 240 -6.78 -2.64 6.11
CA GLY A 240 -6.36 -2.82 4.74
C GLY A 240 -4.84 -2.87 4.58
N ASN A 241 -4.44 -3.46 3.49
CA ASN A 241 -3.03 -3.57 3.12
C ASN A 241 -2.40 -2.18 3.00
N GLN A 242 -1.12 -2.07 3.35
CA GLN A 242 -0.39 -0.81 3.26
C GLN A 242 -0.19 -0.43 1.79
N ASN A 243 -0.87 0.61 1.34
CA ASN A 243 -0.92 1.01 -0.06
C ASN A 243 -0.78 2.52 -0.25
N ASN A 244 -0.34 2.91 -1.46
CA ASN A 244 -0.27 4.30 -1.89
C ASN A 244 -0.99 4.53 -3.23
N LEU A 245 -1.29 5.80 -3.48
CA LEU A 245 -1.82 6.31 -4.73
C LEU A 245 -1.06 7.58 -5.09
N VAL A 246 -0.62 7.69 -6.34
CA VAL A 246 -0.01 8.90 -6.91
C VAL A 246 -0.89 9.39 -8.07
N GLU A 247 -1.35 10.63 -7.97
CA GLU A 247 -2.09 11.35 -9.01
C GLU A 247 -1.15 12.34 -9.67
N ILE A 248 -1.02 12.28 -10.99
CA ILE A 248 -0.11 13.13 -11.78
C ILE A 248 -0.88 13.82 -12.89
N GLN A 249 -0.82 15.15 -12.91
CA GLN A 249 -1.41 15.96 -13.95
C GLN A 249 -0.36 16.28 -15.02
N SER A 250 -0.37 15.50 -16.10
CA SER A 250 0.54 15.66 -17.25
C SER A 250 -0.03 14.97 -18.48
N GLN A 251 -0.27 15.73 -19.54
CA GLN A 251 -0.74 15.20 -20.81
C GLN A 251 0.32 14.27 -21.43
N ASP A 252 1.60 14.66 -21.41
CA ASP A 252 2.68 13.85 -21.99
C ASP A 252 2.81 12.50 -21.28
N LEU A 253 2.75 12.50 -19.93
CA LEU A 253 2.76 11.26 -19.16
C LEU A 253 1.50 10.41 -19.45
N ALA A 254 0.35 11.03 -19.55
CA ALA A 254 -0.90 10.35 -19.89
C ALA A 254 -0.83 9.64 -21.25
N GLN A 255 -0.16 10.25 -22.26
CA GLN A 255 0.06 9.60 -23.54
C GLN A 255 0.94 8.36 -23.44
N VAL A 256 1.95 8.35 -22.56
CA VAL A 256 2.79 7.16 -22.29
C VAL A 256 1.94 6.02 -21.74
N PHE A 257 1.08 6.30 -20.75
CA PHE A 257 0.17 5.30 -20.16
C PHE A 257 -0.92 4.85 -21.13
N LEU A 258 -1.46 5.75 -21.96
CA LEU A 258 -2.41 5.41 -23.03
C LEU A 258 -1.75 4.51 -24.09
N GLY A 259 -0.48 4.71 -24.38
CA GLY A 259 0.28 3.82 -25.26
C GLY A 259 0.29 2.39 -24.74
N GLU A 260 0.60 2.18 -23.46
CA GLU A 260 0.59 0.87 -22.80
C GLU A 260 -0.82 0.28 -22.74
N PHE A 261 -1.82 1.08 -22.35
CA PHE A 261 -3.22 0.67 -22.33
C PHE A 261 -3.71 0.21 -23.69
N ASN A 262 -3.44 0.98 -24.76
CA ASN A 262 -3.90 0.68 -26.09
C ASN A 262 -3.23 -0.54 -26.72
N LEU A 263 -1.97 -0.86 -26.34
CA LEU A 263 -1.33 -2.13 -26.71
C LEU A 263 -2.13 -3.33 -26.16
N MET A 264 -2.54 -3.24 -24.89
CA MET A 264 -3.34 -4.30 -24.24
C MET A 264 -4.77 -4.34 -24.79
N TRP A 265 -5.37 -3.18 -25.01
CA TRP A 265 -6.75 -3.08 -25.48
C TRP A 265 -6.94 -3.59 -26.92
N GLY A 266 -6.00 -3.31 -27.82
CA GLY A 266 -6.14 -3.59 -29.24
C GLY A 266 -7.38 -2.91 -29.83
N ASP A 267 -8.23 -3.67 -30.55
CA ASP A 267 -9.51 -3.19 -31.01
C ASP A 267 -10.70 -3.49 -30.07
N GLY A 268 -10.41 -4.00 -28.88
CA GLY A 268 -11.36 -4.16 -27.77
C GLY A 268 -12.21 -5.43 -27.81
N ASN A 269 -11.83 -6.41 -28.64
CA ASN A 269 -12.57 -7.67 -28.75
C ASN A 269 -11.76 -8.82 -28.12
N MET A 270 -12.41 -9.70 -27.36
CA MET A 270 -11.81 -10.94 -26.88
C MET A 270 -11.42 -11.87 -28.03
N GLY A 271 -10.25 -12.51 -27.92
CA GLY A 271 -9.72 -13.38 -28.98
C GLY A 271 -9.12 -12.64 -30.17
N ASN A 272 -8.85 -11.36 -30.03
CA ASN A 272 -8.36 -10.52 -31.10
C ASN A 272 -6.81 -10.52 -31.17
N PRO A 273 -6.25 -10.70 -32.37
CA PRO A 273 -4.80 -10.66 -32.57
C PRO A 273 -4.17 -9.28 -32.39
N THR A 274 -4.95 -8.20 -32.31
CA THR A 274 -4.41 -6.84 -32.10
C THR A 274 -4.15 -6.52 -30.63
N SER A 275 -4.77 -7.20 -29.67
CA SER A 275 -4.43 -7.11 -28.25
C SER A 275 -3.09 -7.75 -27.97
N GLN A 276 -2.28 -7.13 -27.13
CA GLN A 276 -0.95 -7.62 -26.78
C GLN A 276 -0.74 -7.52 -25.27
N PHE A 277 -0.49 -8.65 -24.64
CA PHE A 277 -0.17 -8.74 -23.22
C PHE A 277 1.18 -9.39 -23.00
N LYS A 278 1.84 -9.04 -21.90
CA LYS A 278 3.05 -9.72 -21.41
C LYS A 278 4.13 -9.81 -22.51
N ALA A 279 4.67 -10.99 -22.75
CA ALA A 279 5.74 -11.22 -23.72
C ALA A 279 5.35 -10.99 -25.20
N ARG A 280 4.07 -10.79 -25.49
CA ARG A 280 3.62 -10.43 -26.86
C ARG A 280 3.80 -8.95 -27.18
N LYS A 281 3.97 -8.11 -26.15
CA LYS A 281 4.24 -6.69 -26.34
C LYS A 281 5.63 -6.47 -26.95
N PRO A 282 5.81 -5.44 -27.80
CA PRO A 282 7.12 -5.09 -28.29
C PRO A 282 8.02 -4.63 -27.15
N PRO A 283 9.36 -4.71 -27.27
CA PRO A 283 10.27 -4.14 -26.30
C PRO A 283 9.98 -2.65 -26.08
N ARG A 284 9.90 -2.25 -24.80
CA ARG A 284 9.65 -0.87 -24.39
C ARG A 284 10.83 -0.36 -23.57
N LEU A 285 11.34 0.78 -23.98
CA LEU A 285 12.38 1.49 -23.24
C LEU A 285 11.73 2.35 -22.14
N PRO A 286 12.47 2.69 -21.06
CA PRO A 286 12.02 3.70 -20.13
C PRO A 286 11.77 5.04 -20.84
N VAL A 287 10.68 5.71 -20.48
CA VAL A 287 10.30 7.02 -21.01
C VAL A 287 10.42 8.05 -19.90
N GLU A 288 11.16 9.13 -20.17
CA GLU A 288 11.29 10.28 -19.28
C GLU A 288 10.35 11.39 -19.73
N VAL A 289 9.57 11.94 -18.79
CA VAL A 289 8.65 13.05 -19.00
C VAL A 289 8.92 14.12 -17.96
N LEU A 290 8.91 15.38 -18.35
CA LEU A 290 9.00 16.51 -17.43
C LEU A 290 7.59 16.91 -16.98
N VAL A 291 7.31 16.79 -15.68
CA VAL A 291 6.06 17.18 -15.05
C VAL A 291 6.33 18.42 -14.17
N GLY A 292 5.93 19.59 -14.63
CA GLY A 292 6.37 20.82 -14.01
C GLY A 292 7.91 20.94 -14.07
N LYS A 293 8.56 20.87 -12.91
CA LYS A 293 10.04 20.86 -12.79
C LYS A 293 10.61 19.47 -12.45
N THR A 294 9.74 18.49 -12.29
CA THR A 294 10.07 17.14 -11.84
C THR A 294 10.26 16.22 -13.03
N LYS A 295 11.37 15.52 -13.08
CA LYS A 295 11.56 14.43 -14.04
C LYS A 295 10.85 13.19 -13.54
N VAL A 296 9.95 12.65 -14.36
CA VAL A 296 9.22 11.41 -14.10
C VAL A 296 9.63 10.39 -15.15
N LEU A 297 10.17 9.25 -14.69
CA LEU A 297 10.49 8.11 -15.55
C LEU A 297 9.43 7.04 -15.38
N VAL A 298 8.95 6.49 -16.48
CA VAL A 298 8.05 5.33 -16.54
C VAL A 298 8.69 4.22 -17.35
N GLN A 299 8.63 3.01 -16.83
CA GLN A 299 8.96 1.81 -17.60
C GLN A 299 7.91 0.73 -17.31
N PHE A 300 7.45 0.10 -18.38
CA PHE A 300 6.52 -1.02 -18.27
C PHE A 300 7.25 -2.33 -18.48
N SER A 301 6.92 -3.35 -17.69
CA SER A 301 7.31 -4.73 -17.93
C SER A 301 6.18 -5.52 -18.62
N PRO A 302 6.44 -6.75 -19.11
CA PRO A 302 7.74 -7.40 -19.07
C PRO A 302 8.73 -6.77 -20.01
N THR A 303 10.00 -6.83 -19.62
CA THR A 303 11.13 -6.47 -20.45
C THR A 303 11.74 -7.71 -21.08
N SER A 304 12.42 -7.58 -22.22
CA SER A 304 13.06 -8.72 -22.86
C SER A 304 14.31 -9.15 -22.09
N ALA A 305 14.38 -10.42 -21.72
CA ALA A 305 15.59 -10.98 -21.11
C ALA A 305 16.80 -10.93 -22.06
N GLN A 306 16.57 -10.87 -23.37
CA GLN A 306 17.64 -10.73 -24.39
C GLN A 306 18.26 -9.33 -24.40
N GLY A 307 17.57 -8.32 -23.87
CA GLY A 307 18.06 -6.93 -23.77
C GLY A 307 19.10 -6.69 -22.68
N GLY A 308 19.42 -7.72 -21.87
CA GLY A 308 20.26 -7.60 -20.69
C GLY A 308 19.50 -7.07 -19.47
N TRP A 309 19.97 -7.48 -18.28
CA TRP A 309 19.34 -7.06 -17.01
C TRP A 309 19.36 -5.54 -16.83
N GLU A 310 20.40 -4.87 -17.22
CA GLU A 310 20.61 -3.43 -17.09
C GLU A 310 19.59 -2.56 -17.85
N ASN A 311 18.93 -3.13 -18.86
CA ASN A 311 17.87 -2.48 -19.64
C ASN A 311 16.46 -2.88 -19.18
N SER A 312 16.37 -3.72 -18.18
CA SER A 312 15.11 -4.16 -17.59
C SER A 312 14.57 -3.17 -16.55
N THR A 313 13.33 -3.35 -16.10
CA THR A 313 12.75 -2.58 -15.00
C THR A 313 13.57 -2.70 -13.71
N ASN A 314 14.01 -3.92 -13.35
CA ASN A 314 14.93 -4.10 -12.22
C ASN A 314 16.29 -3.44 -12.46
N GLY A 315 16.78 -3.41 -13.70
CA GLY A 315 18.00 -2.68 -14.06
C GLY A 315 17.87 -1.16 -13.87
N SER A 316 16.71 -0.60 -14.23
CA SER A 316 16.42 0.82 -13.96
C SER A 316 16.39 1.12 -12.46
N ILE A 317 15.76 0.26 -11.64
CA ILE A 317 15.82 0.34 -10.18
C ILE A 317 17.27 0.27 -9.69
N GLY A 318 18.03 -0.70 -10.19
CA GLY A 318 19.44 -0.91 -9.80
C GLY A 318 20.34 0.29 -10.08
N LYS A 319 20.16 0.96 -11.23
CA LYS A 319 20.88 2.20 -11.56
C LYS A 319 20.61 3.31 -10.53
N LEU A 320 19.34 3.50 -10.15
CA LEU A 320 18.96 4.51 -9.18
C LEU A 320 19.50 4.19 -7.79
N LEU A 321 19.39 2.94 -7.34
CA LEU A 321 19.97 2.49 -6.07
C LEU A 321 21.50 2.68 -6.05
N GLY A 322 22.17 2.32 -7.14
CA GLY A 322 23.62 2.47 -7.28
C GLY A 322 24.11 3.92 -7.30
N SER A 323 23.22 4.88 -7.58
CA SER A 323 23.53 6.32 -7.55
C SER A 323 23.20 7.00 -6.22
N SER A 324 22.75 6.25 -5.20
CA SER A 324 22.46 6.81 -3.88
C SER A 324 23.72 7.26 -3.14
N HIS A 325 23.61 8.36 -2.38
CA HIS A 325 24.75 8.97 -1.69
C HIS A 325 24.58 9.03 -0.17
N GLN A 326 23.34 9.11 0.35
CA GLN A 326 23.07 9.33 1.77
C GLN A 326 22.24 8.20 2.37
N GLN A 327 21.06 7.94 1.80
CA GLN A 327 20.17 6.90 2.33
C GLN A 327 19.28 6.29 1.26
N VAL A 328 18.89 5.04 1.51
CA VAL A 328 17.83 4.33 0.79
C VAL A 328 16.87 3.72 1.82
N ASP A 329 15.60 4.10 1.74
CA ASP A 329 14.51 3.54 2.51
C ASP A 329 13.56 2.78 1.58
N LEU A 330 13.30 1.51 1.85
CA LEU A 330 12.46 0.68 0.98
C LEU A 330 11.37 -0.06 1.75
N ALA A 331 10.15 -0.07 1.22
CA ALA A 331 9.01 -0.82 1.73
C ALA A 331 8.41 -1.66 0.61
N LEU A 332 8.57 -2.98 0.71
CA LEU A 332 8.32 -3.90 -0.40
C LEU A 332 7.45 -5.09 0.01
N PHE A 333 6.44 -5.39 -0.81
CA PHE A 333 5.67 -6.62 -0.67
C PHE A 333 6.54 -7.84 -0.99
N VAL A 334 7.10 -7.92 -2.20
CA VAL A 334 8.02 -9.00 -2.61
C VAL A 334 9.37 -8.40 -2.97
N PHE A 335 10.42 -8.96 -2.38
CA PHE A 335 11.80 -8.66 -2.71
C PHE A 335 12.57 -9.96 -2.95
N SER A 336 12.72 -10.35 -4.21
CA SER A 336 13.38 -11.60 -4.64
C SER A 336 14.28 -11.42 -5.86
N GLU A 337 14.87 -10.23 -6.01
CA GLU A 337 15.85 -9.92 -7.06
C GLU A 337 17.26 -9.81 -6.44
N PRO A 338 18.12 -10.85 -6.59
CA PRO A 338 19.42 -10.89 -5.92
C PRO A 338 20.36 -9.74 -6.31
N THR A 339 20.30 -9.30 -7.57
CA THR A 339 21.17 -8.23 -8.07
C THR A 339 20.87 -6.91 -7.36
N LEU A 340 19.59 -6.59 -7.09
CA LEU A 340 19.22 -5.42 -6.31
C LEU A 340 19.69 -5.53 -4.85
N GLY A 341 19.62 -6.73 -4.28
CA GLY A 341 20.18 -7.02 -2.95
C GLY A 341 21.69 -6.72 -2.91
N SER A 342 22.43 -7.20 -3.90
CA SER A 342 23.88 -6.98 -3.99
C SER A 342 24.24 -5.48 -4.15
N ILE A 343 23.45 -4.73 -4.91
CA ILE A 343 23.65 -3.27 -5.06
C ILE A 343 23.43 -2.56 -3.72
N LEU A 344 22.35 -2.88 -3.00
CA LEU A 344 22.07 -2.30 -1.68
C LEU A 344 23.16 -2.64 -0.67
N GLN A 345 23.69 -3.87 -0.69
CA GLN A 345 24.80 -4.28 0.16
C GLN A 345 26.06 -3.46 -0.14
N ALA A 346 26.38 -3.27 -1.43
CA ALA A 346 27.53 -2.46 -1.85
C ALA A 346 27.37 -0.99 -1.43
N GLN A 347 26.19 -0.39 -1.62
CA GLN A 347 25.90 0.97 -1.19
C GLN A 347 26.06 1.14 0.32
N SER A 348 25.60 0.19 1.11
CA SER A 348 25.80 0.18 2.56
C SER A 348 27.29 0.13 2.94
N GLN A 349 28.11 -0.65 2.23
CA GLN A 349 29.55 -0.71 2.45
C GLN A 349 30.25 0.63 2.09
N HIS A 350 29.69 1.39 1.15
CA HIS A 350 30.13 2.75 0.82
C HIS A 350 29.59 3.84 1.76
N GLY A 351 28.90 3.45 2.84
CA GLY A 351 28.42 4.38 3.86
C GLY A 351 27.01 4.92 3.65
N VAL A 352 26.30 4.47 2.61
CA VAL A 352 24.87 4.80 2.43
C VAL A 352 24.03 4.10 3.50
N LYS A 353 23.16 4.85 4.16
CA LYS A 353 22.23 4.29 5.14
C LYS A 353 21.11 3.55 4.41
N VAL A 354 21.09 2.22 4.49
CA VAL A 354 20.05 1.39 3.91
C VAL A 354 19.09 0.89 5.00
N ARG A 355 17.79 1.20 4.89
CA ARG A 355 16.73 0.67 5.75
C ARG A 355 15.69 -0.04 4.87
N GLY A 356 15.18 -1.19 5.30
CA GLY A 356 14.21 -1.92 4.49
C GLY A 356 13.16 -2.65 5.30
N LEU A 357 11.93 -2.59 4.81
CA LEU A 357 10.80 -3.35 5.31
C LEU A 357 10.25 -4.23 4.20
N ILE A 358 10.15 -5.51 4.47
CA ILE A 358 9.59 -6.48 3.54
C ILE A 358 8.38 -7.15 4.19
N ASP A 359 7.35 -7.46 3.42
CA ASP A 359 6.17 -8.14 3.94
C ASP A 359 6.55 -9.44 4.64
N ARG A 360 5.89 -9.70 5.78
CA ARG A 360 6.18 -10.86 6.65
C ARG A 360 6.05 -12.20 5.94
N GLN A 361 5.14 -12.31 4.95
CA GLN A 361 4.94 -13.55 4.20
C GLN A 361 6.12 -13.87 3.28
N PHE A 362 6.88 -12.84 2.86
CA PHE A 362 7.95 -12.97 1.87
C PHE A 362 9.34 -12.73 2.44
N ALA A 363 9.49 -11.97 3.52
CA ALA A 363 10.80 -11.58 4.07
C ALA A 363 11.73 -12.76 4.39
N TYR A 364 11.17 -13.90 4.80
CA TYR A 364 11.94 -15.05 5.28
C TYR A 364 11.78 -16.30 4.42
N ARG A 365 11.39 -16.14 3.14
CA ARG A 365 11.34 -17.23 2.18
C ARG A 365 12.75 -17.51 1.64
N ASP A 366 12.98 -18.74 1.21
CA ASP A 366 14.23 -19.23 0.63
C ASP A 366 14.68 -18.52 -0.66
N TYR A 367 13.81 -17.72 -1.26
CA TYR A 367 14.10 -16.87 -2.42
C TYR A 367 14.20 -15.38 -2.06
N SER A 368 14.12 -15.01 -0.78
CA SER A 368 14.06 -13.61 -0.36
C SER A 368 15.43 -12.94 -0.36
N SER A 369 15.58 -11.86 -1.11
CA SER A 369 16.77 -11.00 -1.07
C SER A 369 16.95 -10.28 0.27
N ALA A 370 15.90 -10.19 1.10
CA ALA A 370 16.02 -9.67 2.46
C ALA A 370 16.93 -10.53 3.33
N LEU A 371 16.89 -11.86 3.19
CA LEU A 371 17.79 -12.77 3.91
C LEU A 371 19.24 -12.54 3.51
N THR A 372 19.51 -12.34 2.21
CA THR A 372 20.86 -12.03 1.72
C THR A 372 21.39 -10.73 2.35
N LEU A 373 20.56 -9.69 2.42
CA LEU A 373 20.92 -8.43 3.10
C LEU A 373 21.18 -8.62 4.60
N MET A 374 20.47 -9.54 5.25
CA MET A 374 20.69 -9.92 6.64
C MET A 374 21.92 -10.86 6.81
N GLY A 375 22.66 -11.15 5.74
CA GLY A 375 23.82 -12.02 5.76
C GLY A 375 23.50 -13.52 5.86
N VAL A 376 22.26 -13.93 5.60
CA VAL A 376 21.79 -15.31 5.65
C VAL A 376 21.70 -15.86 4.22
N ASP A 377 22.25 -17.06 3.99
CA ASP A 377 22.07 -17.76 2.71
C ASP A 377 20.62 -18.29 2.62
N PRO A 378 19.81 -17.78 1.67
CA PRO A 378 18.44 -18.24 1.50
C PRO A 378 18.33 -19.75 1.17
N GLN A 379 19.35 -20.30 0.51
CA GLN A 379 19.38 -21.73 0.15
C GLN A 379 19.86 -22.62 1.31
N ASN A 380 20.47 -22.02 2.33
CA ASN A 380 21.01 -22.74 3.48
C ASN A 380 20.73 -22.02 4.80
N LEU A 381 19.46 -21.89 5.13
CA LEU A 381 18.99 -21.21 6.35
C LEU A 381 19.58 -21.79 7.64
N CYS A 382 20.08 -23.05 7.57
CA CYS A 382 20.66 -23.75 8.70
C CYS A 382 22.06 -23.26 9.09
N GLN A 383 22.79 -22.63 8.16
CA GLN A 383 24.12 -22.08 8.43
C GLN A 383 24.08 -20.74 9.21
N GLY A 384 22.89 -20.13 9.31
CA GLY A 384 22.75 -18.82 9.92
C GLY A 384 23.46 -17.72 9.10
N VAL A 385 24.09 -16.77 9.78
CA VAL A 385 24.85 -15.70 9.10
C VAL A 385 26.12 -16.23 8.49
N GLN A 386 26.32 -15.91 7.22
CA GLN A 386 27.50 -16.34 6.45
C GLN A 386 28.78 -15.70 7.01
N PRO A 387 29.87 -16.46 7.19
CA PRO A 387 31.16 -15.91 7.60
C PRO A 387 31.65 -14.84 6.61
N GLY A 388 32.09 -13.70 7.14
CA GLY A 388 32.64 -12.58 6.36
C GLY A 388 31.60 -11.67 5.69
N VAL A 389 30.30 -11.97 5.80
CA VAL A 389 29.21 -11.06 5.37
C VAL A 389 28.85 -10.13 6.52
N GLN A 390 28.79 -8.82 6.27
CA GLN A 390 28.32 -7.83 7.24
C GLN A 390 26.81 -7.69 7.11
N PRO A 391 26.00 -8.16 8.09
CA PRO A 391 24.56 -8.08 8.02
C PRO A 391 24.04 -6.66 8.08
N LEU A 392 22.99 -6.35 7.32
CA LEU A 392 22.22 -5.13 7.48
C LEU A 392 21.13 -5.36 8.55
N GLU A 393 21.42 -4.97 9.79
CA GLU A 393 20.46 -5.08 10.91
C GLU A 393 19.29 -4.10 10.80
N THR A 394 19.28 -3.25 9.79
CA THR A 394 18.26 -2.25 9.47
C THR A 394 17.17 -2.77 8.53
N ILE A 395 17.24 -4.03 8.14
CA ILE A 395 16.24 -4.73 7.33
C ILE A 395 15.32 -5.53 8.25
N GLY A 396 14.02 -5.51 7.99
CA GLY A 396 13.06 -6.21 8.84
C GLY A 396 11.65 -6.31 8.26
N VAL A 397 10.68 -6.52 9.14
CA VAL A 397 9.26 -6.63 8.82
C VAL A 397 8.45 -5.63 9.66
N PRO A 398 7.43 -4.98 9.10
CA PRO A 398 6.57 -4.11 9.88
C PRO A 398 5.66 -4.93 10.79
N THR A 399 5.21 -4.31 11.89
CA THR A 399 4.11 -4.84 12.71
C THR A 399 2.81 -4.25 12.19
N LEU A 400 1.95 -5.10 11.65
CA LEU A 400 0.67 -4.73 11.05
C LEU A 400 -0.48 -5.46 11.76
N PRO A 401 -1.72 -4.94 11.67
CA PRO A 401 -2.91 -5.67 12.08
C PRO A 401 -2.99 -7.05 11.42
N THR A 402 -3.63 -7.99 12.11
CA THR A 402 -3.79 -9.35 11.58
C THR A 402 -4.59 -9.33 10.29
N GLY A 403 -4.04 -9.88 9.22
CA GLY A 403 -4.63 -9.92 7.88
C GLY A 403 -4.04 -8.88 6.93
N ASP A 404 -3.59 -7.75 7.44
CA ASP A 404 -3.02 -6.69 6.62
C ASP A 404 -1.60 -7.03 6.14
N LEU A 405 -1.28 -6.63 4.92
CA LEU A 405 0.01 -6.85 4.27
C LEU A 405 0.75 -5.53 4.05
N LEU A 406 2.06 -5.59 4.04
CA LEU A 406 2.88 -4.53 3.49
C LEU A 406 2.83 -4.62 1.95
N HIS A 407 1.83 -4.02 1.34
CA HIS A 407 1.60 -4.16 -0.10
C HIS A 407 2.28 -3.06 -0.94
N HIS A 408 3.06 -2.19 -0.32
CA HIS A 408 3.89 -1.20 -1.02
C HIS A 408 4.94 -1.85 -1.93
N LYS A 409 5.36 -1.10 -2.94
CA LYS A 409 6.49 -1.40 -3.81
C LYS A 409 7.25 -0.09 -4.04
N PHE A 410 7.73 0.53 -2.93
CA PHE A 410 8.42 1.81 -3.06
C PHE A 410 9.80 1.82 -2.42
N ALA A 411 10.64 2.71 -2.92
CA ALA A 411 11.84 3.18 -2.25
C ALA A 411 11.94 4.70 -2.32
N VAL A 412 12.59 5.28 -1.31
CA VAL A 412 13.01 6.69 -1.28
C VAL A 412 14.52 6.73 -1.25
N ILE A 413 15.11 7.46 -2.19
CA ILE A 413 16.56 7.62 -2.33
C ILE A 413 16.91 9.07 -1.99
N ASP A 414 17.81 9.25 -1.05
CA ASP A 414 18.37 10.53 -0.62
C ASP A 414 17.32 11.61 -0.28
N ARG A 415 16.11 11.17 0.13
CA ARG A 415 14.93 12.00 0.44
C ARG A 415 14.47 12.91 -0.72
N GLN A 416 14.74 12.52 -1.94
CA GLN A 416 14.46 13.33 -3.12
C GLN A 416 13.86 12.53 -4.27
N THR A 417 14.25 11.25 -4.43
CA THR A 417 13.80 10.41 -5.52
C THR A 417 12.94 9.27 -4.98
N VAL A 418 11.76 9.09 -5.57
CA VAL A 418 10.81 8.04 -5.21
C VAL A 418 10.69 7.04 -6.36
N ILE A 419 10.80 5.77 -6.02
CA ILE A 419 10.44 4.65 -6.89
C ILE A 419 9.12 4.10 -6.37
N THR A 420 8.11 3.91 -7.22
CA THR A 420 6.80 3.35 -6.82
C THR A 420 6.09 2.68 -8.00
N GLY A 421 4.84 2.24 -7.82
CA GLY A 421 4.01 1.60 -8.84
C GLY A 421 3.51 0.23 -8.43
N SER A 422 3.26 -0.64 -9.42
CA SER A 422 2.80 -2.01 -9.18
C SER A 422 3.95 -3.04 -9.12
N HIS A 423 5.15 -2.65 -9.60
CA HIS A 423 6.28 -3.53 -9.86
C HIS A 423 6.90 -4.09 -8.58
N ASN A 424 6.64 -5.36 -8.29
CA ASN A 424 7.37 -6.09 -7.24
C ASN A 424 8.85 -6.25 -7.65
N TRP A 425 9.76 -6.21 -6.69
CA TRP A 425 11.19 -6.35 -6.97
C TRP A 425 11.56 -7.83 -7.13
N SER A 426 11.16 -8.40 -8.26
CA SER A 426 11.25 -9.83 -8.55
C SER A 426 11.50 -10.12 -10.02
N ASN A 427 12.00 -11.31 -10.30
CA ASN A 427 12.17 -11.80 -11.67
C ASN A 427 10.82 -11.90 -12.43
N ALA A 428 9.75 -12.33 -11.75
CA ALA A 428 8.42 -12.46 -12.35
C ALA A 428 7.87 -11.09 -12.80
N ALA A 429 7.98 -10.07 -11.95
CA ALA A 429 7.58 -8.71 -12.28
C ALA A 429 8.41 -8.15 -13.46
N ASN A 430 9.70 -8.48 -13.51
CA ASN A 430 10.62 -7.99 -14.53
C ASN A 430 10.39 -8.58 -15.93
N TYR A 431 10.07 -9.89 -16.01
CA TYR A 431 10.11 -10.64 -17.28
C TYR A 431 8.81 -11.36 -17.64
N ARG A 432 7.79 -11.34 -16.78
CA ARG A 432 6.54 -12.11 -17.02
C ARG A 432 5.27 -11.31 -16.91
N ASN A 433 5.21 -10.37 -15.95
CA ASN A 433 3.99 -9.62 -15.65
C ASN A 433 3.95 -8.31 -16.43
N ASP A 434 2.74 -7.83 -16.68
CA ASP A 434 2.50 -6.46 -17.08
C ASP A 434 2.51 -5.58 -15.82
N GLU A 435 3.55 -4.78 -15.62
CA GLU A 435 3.76 -3.95 -14.43
C GLU A 435 4.08 -2.50 -14.81
N THR A 436 3.84 -1.62 -13.87
CA THR A 436 4.24 -0.21 -13.93
C THR A 436 5.35 0.07 -12.94
N LEU A 437 6.51 0.50 -13.42
CA LEU A 437 7.55 1.16 -12.66
C LEU A 437 7.43 2.66 -12.88
N LEU A 438 7.26 3.43 -11.81
CA LEU A 438 7.20 4.89 -11.80
C LEU A 438 8.33 5.41 -10.93
N VAL A 439 9.12 6.36 -11.46
CA VAL A 439 10.18 7.04 -10.72
C VAL A 439 9.93 8.55 -10.77
N ILE A 440 9.97 9.20 -9.62
CA ILE A 440 9.80 10.66 -9.48
C ILE A 440 11.12 11.18 -8.92
N GLU A 441 11.90 11.87 -9.77
CA GLU A 441 13.25 12.29 -9.44
C GLU A 441 13.30 13.72 -8.91
N ASN A 442 14.16 13.94 -7.91
CA ASN A 442 14.49 15.26 -7.37
C ASN A 442 13.26 16.08 -6.92
N ASN A 443 12.26 15.43 -6.33
CA ASN A 443 11.09 16.08 -5.76
C ASN A 443 10.97 15.79 -4.25
N PRO A 444 11.56 16.64 -3.39
CA PRO A 444 11.54 16.44 -1.95
C PRO A 444 10.13 16.58 -1.33
N ILE A 445 9.19 17.27 -2.00
CA ILE A 445 7.80 17.37 -1.55
C ILE A 445 7.14 16.00 -1.65
N VAL A 446 7.25 15.36 -2.80
CA VAL A 446 6.73 14.00 -3.02
C VAL A 446 7.45 13.00 -2.12
N ALA A 447 8.79 13.06 -2.04
CA ALA A 447 9.58 12.16 -1.21
C ALA A 447 9.19 12.23 0.27
N ALA A 448 8.86 13.41 0.80
CA ALA A 448 8.47 13.58 2.20
C ALA A 448 7.21 12.78 2.59
N HIS A 449 6.27 12.55 1.67
CA HIS A 449 5.11 11.71 1.92
C HIS A 449 5.50 10.24 2.09
N PHE A 450 6.40 9.74 1.23
CA PHE A 450 6.90 8.37 1.30
C PHE A 450 7.82 8.15 2.50
N ASP A 451 8.69 9.12 2.83
CA ASP A 451 9.53 9.10 4.05
C ASP A 451 8.67 8.99 5.31
N ARG A 452 7.59 9.79 5.40
CA ARG A 452 6.66 9.73 6.53
C ARG A 452 6.01 8.36 6.66
N GLU A 453 5.55 7.78 5.57
CA GLU A 453 4.95 6.46 5.59
C GLU A 453 5.96 5.38 5.97
N PHE A 454 7.17 5.46 5.40
CA PHE A 454 8.25 4.55 5.76
C PHE A 454 8.59 4.65 7.26
N ASP A 455 8.77 5.86 7.79
CA ASP A 455 9.11 6.08 9.20
C ASP A 455 7.99 5.58 10.13
N ARG A 456 6.72 5.76 9.77
CA ARG A 456 5.56 5.20 10.51
C ARG A 456 5.65 3.68 10.62
N LEU A 457 5.90 3.00 9.49
CA LEU A 457 6.03 1.55 9.44
C LEU A 457 7.28 1.06 10.18
N TYR A 458 8.38 1.80 10.06
CA TYR A 458 9.67 1.43 10.62
C TYR A 458 9.74 1.56 12.13
N GLN A 459 9.03 2.53 12.73
CA GLN A 459 8.98 2.75 14.18
C GLN A 459 8.46 1.53 14.95
N GLN A 460 7.60 0.73 14.36
CA GLN A 460 7.01 -0.47 14.97
C GLN A 460 7.53 -1.77 14.36
N ALA A 461 8.57 -1.69 13.53
CA ALA A 461 9.10 -2.83 12.81
C ALA A 461 9.97 -3.72 13.71
N VAL A 462 9.97 -5.01 13.40
CA VAL A 462 10.96 -5.96 13.93
C VAL A 462 12.11 -6.03 12.93
N VAL A 463 13.23 -5.41 13.28
CA VAL A 463 14.41 -5.34 12.41
C VAL A 463 15.49 -6.33 12.82
N GLY A 464 16.37 -6.64 11.87
CA GLY A 464 17.47 -7.59 12.04
C GLY A 464 17.03 -9.05 11.93
N ILE A 465 17.98 -9.94 12.11
CA ILE A 465 17.78 -11.39 11.92
C ILE A 465 16.93 -11.95 13.07
N PRO A 466 15.78 -12.59 12.79
CA PRO A 466 14.97 -13.23 13.82
C PRO A 466 15.78 -14.25 14.64
N ALA A 467 15.55 -14.28 15.95
CA ALA A 467 16.25 -15.20 16.86
C ALA A 467 16.14 -16.68 16.44
N LYS A 468 15.03 -17.06 15.80
CA LYS A 468 14.82 -18.40 15.23
C LYS A 468 15.84 -18.71 14.13
N LEU A 469 16.09 -17.76 13.22
CA LEU A 469 17.06 -17.92 12.13
C LEU A 469 18.52 -17.85 12.62
N ARG A 470 18.77 -17.11 13.73
CA ARG A 470 20.12 -17.08 14.37
C ARG A 470 20.48 -18.41 15.04
N ARG A 471 19.50 -19.23 15.44
CA ARG A 471 19.66 -20.44 16.25
C ARG A 471 19.40 -21.74 15.50
N GLN A 472 18.97 -21.69 14.26
CA GLN A 472 18.74 -22.92 13.48
C GLN A 472 20.10 -23.56 13.17
N ARG A 473 20.52 -24.47 14.06
CA ARG A 473 21.39 -25.58 13.71
C ARG A 473 20.47 -26.72 13.29
N CYS A 474 20.50 -27.08 12.04
CA CYS A 474 19.80 -28.28 11.53
C CYS A 474 20.42 -29.54 12.07
#